data_83836a4896729beedfac9f5dea71b7c0
#
_entry.id   83836a4896729beedfac9f5dea71b7c0
#
_cell.length_a   1.000
_cell.length_b   1.000
_cell.length_c   1.000
_cell.angle_alpha   90.00
_cell.angle_beta   90.00
_cell.angle_gamma   90.00
#
_symmetry.space_group_name_H-M   'P 1'
#
loop_
_entity.id
_entity.type
_entity.pdbx_description
1 polymer ?
#
loop_
_entity_poly.entity_id
_entity_poly.type
_entity_poly.pdbx_seq_one_letter_code
_entity_poly.pdbx_strand_id
1 'polypeptide(L)'
;MNIKSDREMKKILGNVIKTLLVIFRSVLRLHDSAVPYRAVDIIEYASNYLSFNKIVMSKLAKVKYENEDYTKQELLFIEAELLKDIQ
;
A
#
# COMPACT_ATOMS: atom_id res chain seq x y z
N MET A 1 -1.17 25.42 0.61
CA MET A 1 -1.19 23.97 0.63
C MET A 1 -2.61 23.46 0.39
N ASN A 2 -2.76 22.58 -0.56
CA ASN A 2 -4.06 22.04 -0.87
C ASN A 2 -4.35 20.86 0.05
N ILE A 3 -5.45 20.99 0.79
CA ILE A 3 -5.93 19.90 1.63
C ILE A 3 -6.92 19.10 0.79
N LYS A 4 -6.55 17.89 0.46
CA LYS A 4 -7.44 17.02 -0.30
C LYS A 4 -8.52 16.49 0.62
N SER A 5 -9.72 16.31 0.07
CA SER A 5 -10.79 15.67 0.81
C SER A 5 -10.43 14.20 1.10
N ASP A 6 -11.05 13.62 2.11
CA ASP A 6 -10.84 12.22 2.44
C ASP A 6 -11.16 11.31 1.25
N ARG A 7 -12.19 11.66 0.48
CA ARG A 7 -12.58 10.91 -0.72
C ARG A 7 -11.45 10.90 -1.76
N GLU A 8 -10.86 12.07 -2.03
CA GLU A 8 -9.76 12.18 -2.99
C GLU A 8 -8.53 11.42 -2.51
N MET A 9 -8.23 11.53 -1.22
CA MET A 9 -7.09 10.82 -0.63
C MET A 9 -7.27 9.30 -0.76
N LYS A 10 -8.46 8.78 -0.46
CA LYS A 10 -8.74 7.35 -0.61
C LYS A 10 -8.57 6.88 -2.04
N LYS A 11 -9.00 7.68 -3.00
CA LYS A 11 -8.86 7.36 -4.42
C LYS A 11 -7.40 7.30 -4.83
N ILE A 12 -6.60 8.26 -4.38
CA ILE A 12 -5.17 8.30 -4.67
C ILE A 12 -4.48 7.09 -4.05
N LEU A 13 -4.77 6.79 -2.79
CA LEU A 13 -4.18 5.65 -2.10
C LEU A 13 -4.55 4.32 -2.76
N GLY A 14 -5.79 4.20 -3.24
CA GLY A 14 -6.20 3.01 -3.98
C GLY A 14 -5.40 2.81 -5.26
N ASN A 15 -5.11 3.89 -5.98
CA ASN A 15 -4.30 3.83 -7.19
C ASN A 15 -2.84 3.52 -6.87
N VAL A 16 -2.33 4.08 -5.79
CA VAL A 16 -0.95 3.82 -5.34
C VAL A 16 -0.77 2.33 -5.04
N ILE A 17 -1.66 1.74 -4.26
CA ILE A 17 -1.51 0.33 -3.89
C ILE A 17 -1.68 -0.58 -5.11
N LYS A 18 -2.56 -0.24 -6.02
CA LYS A 18 -2.74 -1.02 -7.25
C LYS A 18 -1.43 -1.08 -8.05
N THR A 19 -0.77 0.07 -8.21
CA THR A 19 0.50 0.16 -8.91
C THR A 19 1.61 -0.62 -8.18
N LEU A 20 1.68 -0.46 -6.87
CA LEU A 20 2.69 -1.12 -6.06
C LEU A 20 2.54 -2.65 -6.09
N LEU A 21 1.31 -3.15 -6.11
CA LEU A 21 1.09 -4.59 -6.19
C LEU A 21 1.61 -5.18 -7.49
N VAL A 22 1.51 -4.46 -8.60
CA VAL A 22 2.09 -4.89 -9.88
C VAL A 22 3.61 -5.02 -9.74
N ILE A 23 4.25 -4.03 -9.12
CA ILE A 23 5.69 -4.05 -8.87
C ILE A 23 6.07 -5.21 -7.95
N PHE A 24 5.32 -5.40 -6.87
CA PHE A 24 5.59 -6.48 -5.92
C PHE A 24 5.47 -7.86 -6.56
N ARG A 25 4.47 -8.07 -7.40
CA ARG A 25 4.34 -9.33 -8.15
C ARG A 25 5.54 -9.56 -9.05
N SER A 26 6.00 -8.52 -9.73
CA SER A 26 7.18 -8.62 -10.59
C SER A 26 8.42 -8.98 -9.80
N VAL A 27 8.63 -8.39 -8.64
CA VAL A 27 9.75 -8.70 -7.77
C VAL A 27 9.71 -10.18 -7.34
N LEU A 28 8.53 -10.66 -6.94
CA LEU A 28 8.39 -12.06 -6.54
C LEU A 28 8.71 -13.03 -7.68
N ARG A 29 8.29 -12.71 -8.91
CA ARG A 29 8.61 -13.51 -10.08
C ARG A 29 10.11 -13.54 -10.37
N LEU A 30 10.78 -12.41 -10.22
CA LEU A 30 12.22 -12.33 -10.44
C LEU A 30 13.01 -13.20 -9.46
N HIS A 31 12.49 -13.41 -8.27
CA HIS A 31 13.11 -14.24 -7.26
C HIS A 31 12.59 -15.68 -7.25
N ASP A 32 11.87 -16.07 -8.30
CA ASP A 32 11.25 -17.40 -8.41
C ASP A 32 10.37 -17.74 -7.21
N SER A 33 9.82 -16.73 -6.58
CA SER A 33 8.91 -16.92 -5.44
C SER A 33 7.49 -17.12 -5.95
N ALA A 34 6.72 -17.93 -5.24
CA ALA A 34 5.31 -18.09 -5.53
C ALA A 34 4.61 -16.74 -5.34
N VAL A 35 3.73 -16.38 -6.29
CA VAL A 35 2.95 -15.15 -6.18
C VAL A 35 1.64 -15.49 -5.48
N PRO A 36 1.42 -14.97 -4.25
CA PRO A 36 0.18 -15.23 -3.53
C PRO A 36 -1.03 -14.65 -4.26
N TYR A 37 -2.18 -15.18 -3.95
CA TYR A 37 -3.43 -14.73 -4.54
C TYR A 37 -3.92 -13.42 -3.90
N ARG A 38 -3.78 -13.29 -2.56
CA ARG A 38 -4.30 -12.15 -1.83
C ARG A 38 -3.29 -11.00 -1.82
N ALA A 39 -3.82 -9.75 -1.91
CA ALA A 39 -2.97 -8.57 -1.89
C ALA A 39 -2.12 -8.48 -0.62
N VAL A 40 -2.70 -8.74 0.54
CA VAL A 40 -1.95 -8.67 1.81
C VAL A 40 -0.82 -9.68 1.86
N ASP A 41 -1.00 -10.84 1.26
CA ASP A 41 0.04 -11.86 1.21
C ASP A 41 1.15 -11.48 0.23
N ILE A 42 0.81 -10.82 -0.88
CA ILE A 42 1.80 -10.29 -1.82
C ILE A 42 2.71 -9.28 -1.10
N ILE A 43 2.12 -8.40 -0.31
CA ILE A 43 2.86 -7.41 0.47
C ILE A 43 3.78 -8.10 1.48
N GLU A 44 3.28 -9.11 2.18
CA GLU A 44 4.06 -9.87 3.15
C GLU A 44 5.28 -10.53 2.50
N TYR A 45 5.08 -11.19 1.37
CA TYR A 45 6.16 -11.87 0.66
C TYR A 45 7.15 -10.87 0.08
N ALA A 46 6.67 -9.77 -0.50
CA ALA A 46 7.53 -8.74 -1.07
C ALA A 46 8.40 -8.07 -0.01
N SER A 47 7.95 -8.02 1.23
CA SER A 47 8.72 -7.43 2.32
C SER A 47 10.02 -8.19 2.62
N ASN A 48 10.15 -9.42 2.14
CA ASN A 48 11.38 -10.20 2.26
C ASN A 48 12.47 -9.69 1.31
N TYR A 49 12.10 -8.98 0.26
CA TYR A 49 13.03 -8.53 -0.78
C TYR A 49 13.17 -7.02 -0.84
N LEU A 50 12.14 -6.29 -0.41
CA LEU A 50 12.09 -4.84 -0.49
C LEU A 50 11.85 -4.26 0.90
N SER A 51 12.48 -3.11 1.16
CA SER A 51 12.26 -2.38 2.40
C SER A 51 11.15 -1.35 2.22
N PHE A 52 10.06 -1.51 2.97
CA PHE A 52 8.96 -0.56 2.95
C PHE A 52 8.15 -0.69 4.25
N ASN A 53 7.25 0.25 4.48
CA ASN A 53 6.38 0.18 5.66
C ASN A 53 5.23 -0.79 5.40
N LYS A 54 5.41 -2.03 5.85
CA LYS A 54 4.46 -3.11 5.63
C LYS A 54 3.08 -2.81 6.25
N ILE A 55 3.05 -2.14 7.38
CA ILE A 55 1.79 -1.80 8.07
C ILE A 55 0.96 -0.87 7.19
N VAL A 56 1.58 0.18 6.63
CA VAL A 56 0.90 1.13 5.74
C VAL A 56 0.42 0.42 4.49
N MET A 57 1.27 -0.36 3.85
CA MET A 57 0.91 -1.06 2.61
C MET A 57 -0.22 -2.06 2.84
N SER A 58 -0.20 -2.80 3.95
CA SER A 58 -1.26 -3.74 4.29
C SER A 58 -2.59 -3.02 4.51
N LYS A 59 -2.58 -1.87 5.16
CA LYS A 59 -3.82 -1.09 5.35
C LYS A 59 -4.37 -0.59 4.03
N LEU A 60 -3.51 -0.09 3.15
CA LEU A 60 -3.94 0.33 1.81
C LEU A 60 -4.63 -0.81 1.06
N ALA A 61 -4.04 -1.99 1.11
CA ALA A 61 -4.60 -3.16 0.44
C ALA A 61 -5.94 -3.58 1.05
N LYS A 62 -6.06 -3.56 2.36
CA LYS A 62 -7.31 -3.92 3.03
C LYS A 62 -8.45 -2.98 2.67
N VAL A 63 -8.18 -1.69 2.61
CA VAL A 63 -9.20 -0.72 2.22
C VAL A 63 -9.61 -0.92 0.77
N LYS A 64 -8.65 -1.16 -0.12
CA LYS A 64 -8.93 -1.33 -1.55
C LYS A 64 -9.67 -2.64 -1.86
N TYR A 65 -9.25 -3.74 -1.24
CA TYR A 65 -9.67 -5.08 -1.64
C TYR A 65 -10.52 -5.83 -0.61
N GLU A 66 -10.54 -5.41 0.64
CA GLU A 66 -11.26 -6.09 1.71
C GLU A 66 -12.36 -5.23 2.34
N ASN A 67 -12.73 -4.15 1.69
CA ASN A 67 -13.83 -3.26 2.11
C ASN A 67 -13.65 -2.64 3.51
N GLU A 68 -12.42 -2.53 3.98
CA GLU A 68 -12.16 -1.78 5.20
C GLU A 68 -12.15 -0.29 4.89
N ASP A 69 -12.18 0.53 5.92
CA ASP A 69 -12.10 1.97 5.76
C ASP A 69 -11.00 2.53 6.65
N TYR A 70 -10.57 3.73 6.34
CA TYR A 70 -9.56 4.43 7.13
C TYR A 70 -10.23 5.17 8.29
N THR A 71 -9.62 5.13 9.47
CA THR A 71 -9.92 6.09 10.49
C THR A 71 -9.17 7.39 10.17
N LYS A 72 -9.59 8.48 10.78
CA LYS A 72 -8.92 9.77 10.60
C LYS A 72 -7.46 9.70 11.03
N GLN A 73 -7.18 9.01 12.14
CA GLN A 73 -5.81 8.84 12.63
C GLN A 73 -4.97 8.01 11.66
N GLU A 74 -5.55 6.99 11.05
CA GLU A 74 -4.85 6.18 10.06
C GLU A 74 -4.49 6.99 8.83
N LEU A 75 -5.39 7.83 8.33
CA LEU A 75 -5.11 8.70 7.19
C LEU A 75 -3.96 9.66 7.51
N LEU A 76 -3.96 10.25 8.69
CA LEU A 76 -2.88 11.15 9.09
C LEU A 76 -1.54 10.42 9.17
N PHE A 77 -1.55 9.21 9.71
CA PHE A 77 -0.33 8.39 9.79
C PHE A 77 0.20 8.04 8.41
N ILE A 78 -0.67 7.62 7.51
CA ILE A 78 -0.30 7.26 6.14
C ILE A 78 0.26 8.47 5.39
N GLU A 79 -0.39 9.62 5.51
CA GLU A 79 0.10 10.86 4.88
C GLU A 79 1.49 11.21 5.38
N ALA A 80 1.72 11.10 6.69
CA ALA A 80 3.04 11.40 7.27
C ALA A 80 4.11 10.45 6.73
N GLU A 81 3.81 9.17 6.62
CA GLU A 81 4.76 8.18 6.10
C GLU A 81 5.07 8.41 4.63
N LEU A 82 4.06 8.75 3.82
CA LEU A 82 4.27 9.02 2.41
C LEU A 82 5.08 10.29 2.19
N LEU A 83 4.83 11.34 2.96
CA LEU A 83 5.59 12.58 2.87
C LEU A 83 7.05 12.39 3.31
N LYS A 84 7.28 11.50 4.25
CA LYS A 84 8.61 11.19 4.73
C LYS A 84 9.50 10.63 3.62
N ASP A 85 8.93 9.83 2.73
CA ASP A 85 9.67 9.21 1.63
C ASP A 85 9.99 10.21 0.51
N ILE A 86 9.29 11.33 0.46
CA ILE A 86 9.48 12.35 -0.58
C ILE A 86 10.64 13.29 -0.22
N GLN A 87 10.96 13.41 1.02
CA GLN A 87 12.08 14.24 1.48
C GLN A 87 13.42 13.48 1.34
#